data_e47dab637dfd965fde4633f1e0fa15ce
#
_entry.id   e47dab637dfd965fde4633f1e0fa15ce
#
_cell.length_a   1.000
_cell.length_b   1.000
_cell.length_c   1.000
_cell.angle_alpha   90.00
_cell.angle_beta   90.00
_cell.angle_gamma   90.00
#
_symmetry.space_group_name_H-M   'P 1'
#
loop_
_entity.id
_entity.type
_entity.pdbx_description
1 polymer ?
#
loop_
_entity_poly.entity_id
_entity_poly.type
_entity_poly.pdbx_seq_one_letter_code
_entity_poly.pdbx_strand_id
1 'polypeptide(L)'
;MPHILTRRYLLGAAAALAVPDLAFAQGDLAATPACHDGDPPTVRQTDGPFFKPSSPERADLRAGGPRGRPLDVTGFVVSRSCRPVGHALIDVWQADDAGRYDNRGFLLRGHLFTDDAGRFILRTIVPGGYDGRTRHIHVKVQAPGKPVLTTQLYFPDEPLNRSDGLFRRELVMRVNQADDRLLGQFDFVLDLG
;
A
#
# COMPACT_ATOMS: atom_id res chain seq x y z
N MET A 1 79.76 -3.55 -31.42
CA MET A 1 78.81 -4.65 -31.18
C MET A 1 77.75 -4.09 -30.26
N PRO A 2 76.50 -3.80 -30.73
CA PRO A 2 75.47 -3.26 -29.88
C PRO A 2 74.64 -4.41 -29.28
N HIS A 3 74.38 -4.27 -27.98
CA HIS A 3 73.49 -5.13 -27.20
C HIS A 3 72.01 -4.75 -27.44
N ILE A 4 71.24 -5.72 -27.93
CA ILE A 4 69.78 -5.60 -28.12
C ILE A 4 69.06 -5.90 -26.79
N LEU A 5 68.41 -4.91 -26.20
CA LEU A 5 67.55 -5.07 -25.01
C LEU A 5 66.15 -5.46 -25.47
N THR A 6 65.77 -6.67 -25.17
CA THR A 6 64.42 -7.22 -25.41
C THR A 6 63.45 -6.73 -24.36
N ARG A 7 62.48 -5.90 -24.76
CA ARG A 7 61.40 -5.41 -23.93
C ARG A 7 60.35 -6.52 -23.76
N ARG A 8 60.25 -7.09 -22.56
CA ARG A 8 59.17 -8.01 -22.18
C ARG A 8 57.94 -7.19 -21.86
N TYR A 9 56.85 -7.33 -22.66
CA TYR A 9 55.54 -6.79 -22.34
C TYR A 9 54.85 -7.75 -21.35
N LEU A 10 54.58 -7.26 -20.13
CA LEU A 10 53.72 -7.92 -19.18
C LEU A 10 52.28 -7.57 -19.57
N LEU A 11 51.56 -8.54 -20.13
CA LEU A 11 50.08 -8.45 -20.30
C LEU A 11 49.42 -8.67 -18.94
N GLY A 12 49.01 -7.59 -18.31
CA GLY A 12 48.16 -7.63 -17.14
C GLY A 12 46.73 -8.04 -17.54
N ALA A 13 46.31 -9.25 -17.19
CA ALA A 13 44.90 -9.65 -17.31
C ALA A 13 44.10 -8.95 -16.23
N ALA A 14 43.26 -7.96 -16.62
CA ALA A 14 42.27 -7.38 -15.74
C ALA A 14 41.11 -8.39 -15.59
N ALA A 15 41.02 -9.03 -14.43
CA ALA A 15 39.86 -9.82 -14.08
C ALA A 15 38.68 -8.85 -13.77
N ALA A 16 37.73 -8.77 -14.67
CA ALA A 16 36.46 -8.09 -14.41
C ALA A 16 35.68 -8.91 -13.39
N LEU A 17 35.58 -8.41 -12.16
CA LEU A 17 34.69 -8.95 -11.16
C LEU A 17 33.24 -8.63 -11.62
N ALA A 18 32.55 -9.64 -12.15
CA ALA A 18 31.12 -9.57 -12.38
C ALA A 18 30.42 -9.43 -11.03
N VAL A 19 29.89 -8.26 -10.75
CA VAL A 19 28.97 -8.03 -9.63
C VAL A 19 27.66 -8.75 -10.01
N PRO A 20 27.19 -9.73 -9.23
CA PRO A 20 25.90 -10.33 -9.53
C PRO A 20 24.84 -9.22 -9.35
N ASP A 21 24.10 -8.92 -10.42
CA ASP A 21 22.85 -8.17 -10.33
C ASP A 21 21.97 -8.91 -9.34
N LEU A 22 21.81 -8.32 -8.14
CA LEU A 22 20.75 -8.68 -7.24
C LEU A 22 19.44 -8.20 -7.88
N ALA A 23 18.96 -8.98 -8.85
CA ALA A 23 17.58 -8.90 -9.27
C ALA A 23 16.74 -9.15 -7.99
N PHE A 24 16.26 -8.07 -7.38
CA PHE A 24 15.18 -8.16 -6.42
C PHE A 24 14.08 -8.93 -7.14
N ALA A 25 13.83 -10.15 -6.71
CA ALA A 25 12.65 -10.88 -7.11
C ALA A 25 11.47 -9.97 -6.75
N GLN A 26 10.98 -9.21 -7.72
CA GLN A 26 9.66 -8.62 -7.68
C GLN A 26 8.76 -9.85 -7.62
N GLY A 27 8.37 -10.22 -6.38
CA GLY A 27 7.36 -11.25 -6.22
C GLY A 27 6.22 -10.82 -7.12
N ASP A 28 5.89 -11.65 -8.11
CA ASP A 28 4.79 -11.42 -9.02
C ASP A 28 3.57 -11.05 -8.18
N LEU A 29 3.27 -9.76 -8.12
CA LEU A 29 1.96 -9.31 -7.70
C LEU A 29 1.03 -9.97 -8.71
N ALA A 30 0.27 -10.96 -8.25
CA ALA A 30 -0.71 -11.60 -9.10
C ALA A 30 -1.47 -10.50 -9.82
N ALA A 31 -1.46 -10.55 -11.15
CA ALA A 31 -2.18 -9.61 -12.00
C ALA A 31 -3.56 -9.43 -11.37
N THR A 32 -4.05 -8.19 -11.29
CA THR A 32 -5.33 -7.87 -10.65
C THR A 32 -6.36 -8.95 -10.99
N PRO A 33 -6.63 -9.90 -10.09
CA PRO A 33 -7.24 -11.15 -10.55
C PRO A 33 -8.73 -11.03 -10.75
N ALA A 34 -9.31 -9.87 -10.52
CA ALA A 34 -10.75 -9.77 -10.39
C ALA A 34 -11.37 -8.49 -10.95
N CYS A 35 -10.63 -7.64 -11.67
CA CYS A 35 -11.29 -6.54 -12.34
C CYS A 35 -11.93 -7.04 -13.62
N HIS A 36 -13.25 -6.92 -13.73
CA HIS A 36 -14.03 -7.18 -14.93
C HIS A 36 -14.59 -5.87 -15.46
N ASP A 37 -14.62 -5.70 -16.76
CA ASP A 37 -15.22 -4.50 -17.37
C ASP A 37 -16.67 -4.34 -16.89
N GLY A 38 -16.97 -3.18 -16.30
CA GLY A 38 -18.27 -2.90 -15.71
C GLY A 38 -18.42 -3.26 -14.22
N ASP A 39 -17.36 -3.69 -13.54
CA ASP A 39 -17.40 -3.92 -12.09
C ASP A 39 -17.98 -2.72 -11.36
N PRO A 40 -18.78 -2.95 -10.28
CA PRO A 40 -19.32 -1.87 -9.48
C PRO A 40 -18.17 -1.07 -8.83
N PRO A 41 -18.31 0.26 -8.70
CA PRO A 41 -17.31 1.06 -8.03
C PRO A 41 -17.19 0.67 -6.57
N THR A 42 -15.98 0.87 -6.01
CA THR A 42 -15.73 0.65 -4.59
C THR A 42 -16.74 1.41 -3.73
N VAL A 43 -17.33 0.72 -2.76
CA VAL A 43 -18.40 1.25 -1.90
C VAL A 43 -17.90 2.44 -1.09
N ARG A 44 -18.68 3.53 -1.10
CA ARG A 44 -18.40 4.71 -0.28
C ARG A 44 -18.72 4.44 1.19
N GLN A 45 -17.94 5.06 2.06
CA GLN A 45 -18.10 5.02 3.52
C GLN A 45 -17.95 6.44 4.10
N THR A 46 -18.25 6.58 5.38
CA THR A 46 -18.00 7.82 6.14
C THR A 46 -16.52 7.98 6.45
N ASP A 47 -16.02 9.22 6.47
CA ASP A 47 -14.68 9.54 6.99
C ASP A 47 -14.62 9.52 8.54
N GLY A 48 -15.75 9.43 9.20
CA GLY A 48 -15.82 9.39 10.67
C GLY A 48 -15.31 10.68 11.32
N PRO A 49 -15.21 10.71 12.66
CA PRO A 49 -14.87 11.93 13.40
C PRO A 49 -13.35 12.21 13.48
N PHE A 50 -12.50 11.30 12.99
CA PHE A 50 -11.04 11.39 13.20
C PHE A 50 -10.27 11.79 11.94
N PHE A 51 -10.94 12.13 10.84
CA PHE A 51 -10.23 12.64 9.66
C PHE A 51 -9.51 13.96 9.97
N LYS A 52 -8.27 14.09 9.48
CA LYS A 52 -7.49 15.33 9.53
C LYS A 52 -6.95 15.61 8.13
N PRO A 53 -7.18 16.80 7.58
CA PRO A 53 -6.59 17.19 6.30
C PRO A 53 -5.07 17.41 6.43
N SER A 54 -4.41 17.51 5.28
CA SER A 54 -2.99 17.84 5.16
C SER A 54 -2.07 16.81 5.83
N SER A 55 -2.40 15.53 5.69
CA SER A 55 -1.53 14.45 6.09
C SER A 55 -0.16 14.56 5.36
N PRO A 56 0.96 14.14 5.98
CA PRO A 56 2.25 14.14 5.30
C PRO A 56 2.29 13.11 4.17
N GLU A 57 3.03 13.40 3.09
CA GLU A 57 3.30 12.42 2.05
C GLU A 57 4.26 11.35 2.56
N ARG A 58 3.78 10.14 2.70
CA ARG A 58 4.55 8.97 3.10
C ARG A 58 3.75 7.67 2.88
N ALA A 59 4.42 6.67 2.32
CA ALA A 59 3.87 5.33 2.16
C ALA A 59 4.13 4.41 3.38
N ASP A 60 5.02 4.80 4.29
CA ASP A 60 5.29 4.07 5.53
C ASP A 60 4.78 4.87 6.74
N LEU A 61 3.64 4.44 7.28
CA LEU A 61 3.00 5.05 8.45
C LEU A 61 3.62 4.60 9.78
N ARG A 62 4.58 3.67 9.76
CA ARG A 62 5.28 3.16 10.95
C ARG A 62 6.36 4.11 11.45
N ALA A 63 6.64 5.19 10.72
CA ALA A 63 7.53 6.24 11.18
C ALA A 63 7.04 6.82 12.52
N GLY A 64 7.91 6.85 13.53
CA GLY A 64 7.57 7.20 14.92
C GLY A 64 7.33 5.98 15.82
N GLY A 65 7.49 4.75 15.30
CA GLY A 65 7.52 3.51 16.07
C GLY A 65 6.18 3.13 16.73
N PRO A 66 5.03 3.20 16.05
CA PRO A 66 3.79 2.70 16.63
C PRO A 66 3.95 1.23 16.99
N ARG A 67 3.38 0.83 18.12
CA ARG A 67 3.28 -0.59 18.49
C ARG A 67 2.26 -1.26 17.59
N GLY A 68 2.36 -2.57 17.46
CA GLY A 68 1.41 -3.39 16.73
C GLY A 68 2.07 -4.28 15.69
N ARG A 69 1.29 -5.19 15.16
CA ARG A 69 1.75 -6.15 14.15
C ARG A 69 1.93 -5.42 12.81
N PRO A 70 3.08 -5.53 12.13
CA PRO A 70 3.28 -4.92 10.83
C PRO A 70 2.27 -5.45 9.80
N LEU A 71 1.81 -4.55 8.94
CA LEU A 71 0.89 -4.80 7.83
C LEU A 71 1.37 -4.03 6.60
N ASP A 72 1.58 -4.74 5.51
CA ASP A 72 1.77 -4.15 4.20
C ASP A 72 0.48 -4.31 3.39
N VAL A 73 -0.12 -3.20 2.94
CA VAL A 73 -1.32 -3.22 2.09
C VAL A 73 -0.92 -2.86 0.68
N THR A 74 -1.26 -3.72 -0.26
CA THR A 74 -0.97 -3.54 -1.68
C THR A 74 -2.24 -3.60 -2.51
N GLY A 75 -2.21 -3.05 -3.70
CA GLY A 75 -3.33 -3.14 -4.63
C GLY A 75 -3.20 -2.18 -5.79
N PHE A 76 -4.28 -2.04 -6.52
CA PHE A 76 -4.39 -1.16 -7.66
C PHE A 76 -5.52 -0.16 -7.47
N VAL A 77 -5.39 0.99 -8.11
CA VAL A 77 -6.51 1.88 -8.38
C VAL A 77 -6.82 1.77 -9.86
N VAL A 78 -8.04 1.38 -10.19
CA VAL A 78 -8.50 1.16 -11.56
C VAL A 78 -9.83 1.87 -11.82
N SER A 79 -10.15 2.12 -13.07
CA SER A 79 -11.48 2.53 -13.49
C SER A 79 -12.43 1.32 -13.58
N ARG A 80 -13.74 1.57 -13.78
CA ARG A 80 -14.74 0.51 -14.04
C ARG A 80 -14.48 -0.30 -15.32
N SER A 81 -13.68 0.23 -16.24
CA SER A 81 -13.17 -0.49 -17.42
C SER A 81 -11.78 -1.10 -17.19
N CYS A 82 -11.43 -1.38 -15.95
CA CYS A 82 -10.17 -2.00 -15.52
C CYS A 82 -8.90 -1.29 -15.99
N ARG A 83 -9.00 -0.02 -16.39
CA ARG A 83 -7.81 0.75 -16.77
C ARG A 83 -7.10 1.26 -15.52
N PRO A 84 -5.78 1.10 -15.41
CA PRO A 84 -5.00 1.66 -14.31
C PRO A 84 -5.20 3.17 -14.18
N VAL A 85 -5.24 3.65 -12.94
CA VAL A 85 -5.28 5.07 -12.61
C VAL A 85 -3.95 5.45 -11.95
N GLY A 86 -3.03 5.96 -12.77
CA GLY A 86 -1.74 6.48 -12.30
C GLY A 86 -1.90 7.78 -11.54
N HIS A 87 -0.99 8.05 -10.61
CA HIS A 87 -0.96 9.26 -9.78
C HIS A 87 -2.26 9.52 -9.01
N ALA A 88 -3.04 8.47 -8.70
CA ALA A 88 -4.17 8.59 -7.81
C ALA A 88 -3.67 8.84 -6.38
N LEU A 89 -4.22 9.88 -5.74
CA LEU A 89 -3.98 10.15 -4.32
C LEU A 89 -4.67 9.06 -3.48
N ILE A 90 -3.94 8.53 -2.49
CA ILE A 90 -4.46 7.63 -1.46
C ILE A 90 -4.11 8.26 -0.11
N ASP A 91 -5.09 8.83 0.60
CA ASP A 91 -4.92 9.41 1.94
C ASP A 91 -5.48 8.45 2.99
N VAL A 92 -4.66 8.11 3.98
CA VAL A 92 -4.93 7.03 4.93
C VAL A 92 -4.86 7.53 6.35
N TRP A 93 -5.80 7.07 7.19
CA TRP A 93 -5.73 7.25 8.64
C TRP A 93 -6.36 6.06 9.37
N GLN A 94 -5.77 5.71 10.49
CA GLN A 94 -6.22 4.59 11.30
C GLN A 94 -5.90 4.77 12.78
N ALA A 95 -6.52 3.94 13.62
CA ALA A 95 -6.17 3.80 15.02
C ALA A 95 -4.83 3.05 15.20
N ASP A 96 -4.22 3.19 16.38
CA ASP A 96 -3.14 2.32 16.82
C ASP A 96 -3.66 0.89 17.15
N ASP A 97 -2.77 0.02 17.59
CA ASP A 97 -3.11 -1.36 17.99
C ASP A 97 -4.06 -1.47 19.18
N ALA A 98 -4.19 -0.39 19.97
CA ALA A 98 -5.12 -0.28 21.09
C ALA A 98 -6.43 0.47 20.75
N GLY A 99 -6.68 0.75 19.47
CA GLY A 99 -7.91 1.43 19.01
C GLY A 99 -7.92 2.94 19.19
N ARG A 100 -6.77 3.61 19.38
CA ARG A 100 -6.69 5.05 19.64
C ARG A 100 -6.19 5.80 18.41
N TYR A 101 -6.82 6.93 18.09
CA TYR A 101 -6.36 7.83 17.04
C TYR A 101 -5.44 8.93 17.58
N ASP A 102 -4.38 9.24 16.83
CA ASP A 102 -3.60 10.46 17.09
C ASP A 102 -4.35 11.68 16.54
N ASN A 103 -5.00 12.40 17.45
CA ASN A 103 -5.75 13.61 17.12
C ASN A 103 -4.90 14.90 17.23
N ARG A 104 -3.65 14.80 17.65
CA ARG A 104 -2.72 15.95 17.77
C ARG A 104 -1.71 15.98 16.63
N GLY A 105 -1.02 14.88 16.39
CA GLY A 105 -0.04 14.71 15.34
C GLY A 105 -0.58 13.99 14.10
N PHE A 106 0.30 13.27 13.40
CA PHE A 106 0.02 12.47 12.22
C PHE A 106 0.52 11.02 12.36
N LEU A 107 0.55 10.47 13.58
CA LEU A 107 0.87 9.06 13.76
C LEU A 107 -0.19 8.20 13.04
N LEU A 108 0.25 7.21 12.28
CA LEU A 108 -0.62 6.32 11.48
C LEU A 108 -1.57 7.08 10.52
N ARG A 109 -1.09 8.21 10.02
CA ARG A 109 -1.74 9.05 9.01
C ARG A 109 -0.74 9.44 7.94
N GLY A 110 -1.13 9.45 6.70
CA GLY A 110 -0.28 9.86 5.58
C GLY A 110 -0.97 9.65 4.26
N HIS A 111 -0.43 10.28 3.21
CA HIS A 111 -0.88 10.01 1.86
C HIS A 111 0.28 9.58 0.97
N LEU A 112 -0.09 8.88 -0.09
CA LEU A 112 0.81 8.41 -1.12
C LEU A 112 0.10 8.48 -2.47
N PHE A 113 0.84 8.25 -3.53
CA PHE A 113 0.29 8.21 -4.89
C PHE A 113 0.53 6.82 -5.50
N THR A 114 -0.36 6.41 -6.39
CA THR A 114 -0.14 5.23 -7.23
C THR A 114 0.97 5.51 -8.25
N ASP A 115 1.66 4.46 -8.67
CA ASP A 115 2.56 4.52 -9.82
C ASP A 115 1.77 4.62 -11.15
N ASP A 116 2.49 4.72 -12.29
CA ASP A 116 1.87 4.83 -13.62
C ASP A 116 0.99 3.61 -13.98
N ALA A 117 1.26 2.46 -13.37
CA ALA A 117 0.45 1.24 -13.51
C ALA A 117 -0.73 1.18 -12.52
N GLY A 118 -0.99 2.26 -11.77
CA GLY A 118 -2.06 2.31 -10.78
C GLY A 118 -1.77 1.54 -9.50
N ARG A 119 -0.55 1.05 -9.26
CA ARG A 119 -0.20 0.25 -8.09
C ARG A 119 0.14 1.13 -6.90
N PHE A 120 -0.15 0.63 -5.69
CA PHE A 120 0.29 1.24 -4.44
C PHE A 120 0.80 0.20 -3.45
N ILE A 121 1.66 0.65 -2.54
CA ILE A 121 2.13 -0.11 -1.39
C ILE A 121 2.09 0.82 -0.18
N LEU A 122 1.28 0.47 0.81
CA LEU A 122 1.17 1.14 2.09
C LEU A 122 1.76 0.25 3.18
N ARG A 123 2.69 0.77 3.97
CA ARG A 123 3.23 0.06 5.14
C ARG A 123 2.65 0.66 6.42
N THR A 124 2.02 -0.16 7.22
CA THR A 124 1.36 0.27 8.44
C THR A 124 1.39 -0.84 9.51
N ILE A 125 0.52 -0.76 10.48
CA ILE A 125 0.26 -1.81 11.47
C ILE A 125 -1.19 -2.24 11.41
N VAL A 126 -1.49 -3.40 11.97
CA VAL A 126 -2.88 -3.83 12.19
C VAL A 126 -3.51 -2.93 13.25
N PRO A 127 -4.60 -2.19 12.95
CA PRO A 127 -5.27 -1.34 13.93
C PRO A 127 -6.04 -2.17 14.96
N GLY A 128 -6.27 -1.62 16.14
CA GLY A 128 -7.27 -2.11 17.09
C GLY A 128 -8.68 -1.69 16.70
N GLY A 129 -9.68 -2.44 17.16
CA GLY A 129 -11.07 -1.99 17.15
C GLY A 129 -11.35 -1.01 18.30
N TYR A 130 -12.42 -0.21 18.20
CA TYR A 130 -12.82 0.74 19.23
C TYR A 130 -14.34 0.96 19.21
N ASP A 131 -14.92 1.25 20.36
CA ASP A 131 -16.35 1.67 20.50
C ASP A 131 -17.35 0.80 19.72
N GLY A 132 -17.16 -0.51 19.75
CA GLY A 132 -18.01 -1.45 19.00
C GLY A 132 -17.73 -1.51 17.49
N ARG A 133 -16.79 -0.71 16.98
CA ARG A 133 -16.31 -0.78 15.60
C ARG A 133 -15.31 -1.91 15.43
N THR A 134 -15.50 -2.70 14.38
CA THR A 134 -14.47 -3.66 13.95
C THR A 134 -13.22 -2.92 13.49
N ARG A 135 -12.03 -3.58 13.54
CA ARG A 135 -10.80 -2.96 13.06
C ARG A 135 -10.90 -2.60 11.58
N HIS A 136 -10.48 -1.41 11.26
CA HIS A 136 -10.55 -0.87 9.90
C HIS A 136 -9.50 0.21 9.65
N ILE A 137 -9.24 0.45 8.38
CA ILE A 137 -8.37 1.51 7.89
C ILE A 137 -9.22 2.46 7.06
N HIS A 138 -9.26 3.73 7.39
CA HIS A 138 -9.91 4.73 6.57
C HIS A 138 -9.04 5.12 5.38
N VAL A 139 -9.69 5.31 4.23
CA VAL A 139 -8.99 5.67 2.99
C VAL A 139 -9.81 6.68 2.20
N LYS A 140 -9.15 7.72 1.69
CA LYS A 140 -9.66 8.54 0.58
C LYS A 140 -8.84 8.21 -0.66
N VAL A 141 -9.53 7.99 -1.78
CA VAL A 141 -8.88 7.76 -3.08
C VAL A 141 -9.38 8.79 -4.06
N GLN A 142 -8.46 9.41 -4.81
CA GLN A 142 -8.82 10.45 -5.79
C GLN A 142 -7.96 10.32 -7.04
N ALA A 143 -8.58 10.06 -8.17
CA ALA A 143 -7.93 10.24 -9.46
C ALA A 143 -7.72 11.72 -9.78
N PRO A 144 -6.67 12.12 -10.53
CA PRO A 144 -6.42 13.52 -10.86
C PRO A 144 -7.65 14.21 -11.47
N GLY A 145 -8.07 15.33 -10.83
CA GLY A 145 -9.22 16.13 -11.31
C GLY A 145 -10.60 15.47 -11.14
N LYS A 146 -10.71 14.36 -10.42
CA LYS A 146 -11.97 13.63 -10.21
C LYS A 146 -12.46 13.72 -8.75
N PRO A 147 -13.74 13.40 -8.49
CA PRO A 147 -14.28 13.36 -7.14
C PRO A 147 -13.56 12.38 -6.22
N VAL A 148 -13.47 12.72 -4.93
CA VAL A 148 -12.89 11.85 -3.91
C VAL A 148 -13.84 10.70 -3.58
N LEU A 149 -13.32 9.47 -3.60
CA LEU A 149 -13.92 8.33 -2.94
C LEU A 149 -13.46 8.31 -1.47
N THR A 150 -14.37 8.34 -0.52
CA THR A 150 -14.09 8.05 0.90
C THR A 150 -14.60 6.65 1.21
N THR A 151 -13.77 5.80 1.80
CA THR A 151 -14.09 4.41 2.11
C THR A 151 -13.32 3.91 3.33
N GLN A 152 -13.49 2.63 3.67
CA GLN A 152 -12.79 1.95 4.75
C GLN A 152 -12.37 0.56 4.26
N LEU A 153 -11.24 0.05 4.72
CA LEU A 153 -10.81 -1.32 4.51
C LEU A 153 -10.98 -2.12 5.78
N TYR A 154 -11.54 -3.31 5.68
CA TYR A 154 -11.81 -4.20 6.80
C TYR A 154 -10.94 -5.45 6.74
N PHE A 155 -10.88 -6.15 7.87
CA PHE A 155 -10.12 -7.39 8.02
C PHE A 155 -11.08 -8.59 8.01
N PRO A 156 -10.65 -9.73 7.44
CA PRO A 156 -11.44 -10.96 7.50
C PRO A 156 -11.51 -11.50 8.94
N ASP A 157 -12.50 -12.35 9.20
CA ASP A 157 -12.64 -13.15 10.41
C ASP A 157 -12.69 -12.40 11.74
N GLU A 158 -12.92 -11.07 11.71
CA GLU A 158 -13.08 -10.26 12.91
C GLU A 158 -14.47 -10.49 13.54
N PRO A 159 -14.53 -10.81 14.84
CA PRO A 159 -15.82 -11.06 15.51
C PRO A 159 -16.81 -9.89 15.39
N LEU A 160 -16.31 -8.65 15.46
CA LEU A 160 -17.13 -7.44 15.37
C LEU A 160 -17.67 -7.16 13.95
N ASN A 161 -17.20 -7.84 12.92
CA ASN A 161 -17.78 -7.72 11.56
C ASN A 161 -19.28 -8.03 11.53
N ARG A 162 -19.78 -8.79 12.51
CA ARG A 162 -21.20 -9.20 12.58
C ARG A 162 -22.09 -8.14 13.24
N SER A 163 -21.52 -7.27 14.05
CA SER A 163 -22.25 -6.31 14.88
C SER A 163 -21.95 -4.84 14.54
N ASP A 164 -20.87 -4.55 13.81
CA ASP A 164 -20.55 -3.19 13.36
C ASP A 164 -21.49 -2.77 12.23
N GLY A 165 -22.39 -1.82 12.49
CA GLY A 165 -23.39 -1.33 11.53
C GLY A 165 -22.79 -0.65 10.29
N LEU A 166 -21.51 -0.29 10.32
CA LEU A 166 -20.80 0.31 9.18
C LEU A 166 -20.00 -0.72 8.38
N PHE A 167 -19.87 -1.94 8.88
CA PHE A 167 -19.15 -2.99 8.16
C PHE A 167 -19.76 -3.27 6.79
N ARG A 168 -18.91 -3.44 5.79
CA ARG A 168 -19.28 -3.85 4.42
C ARG A 168 -18.36 -4.97 3.97
N ARG A 169 -18.96 -6.10 3.58
CA ARG A 169 -18.22 -7.28 3.13
C ARG A 169 -17.36 -6.98 1.89
N GLU A 170 -17.84 -6.13 1.01
CA GLU A 170 -17.20 -5.72 -0.24
C GLU A 170 -15.88 -4.95 0.00
N LEU A 171 -15.67 -4.48 1.22
CA LEU A 171 -14.49 -3.72 1.63
C LEU A 171 -13.50 -4.53 2.48
N VAL A 172 -13.69 -5.86 2.55
CA VAL A 172 -12.77 -6.74 3.27
C VAL A 172 -11.56 -7.04 2.40
N MET A 173 -10.37 -6.74 2.92
CA MET A 173 -9.10 -7.09 2.27
C MET A 173 -8.91 -8.61 2.21
N ARG A 174 -8.22 -9.10 1.20
CA ARG A 174 -7.57 -10.40 1.28
C ARG A 174 -6.34 -10.25 2.17
N VAL A 175 -6.24 -11.04 3.23
CA VAL A 175 -5.14 -10.96 4.19
C VAL A 175 -4.45 -12.31 4.31
N ASN A 176 -3.13 -12.30 4.11
CA ASN A 176 -2.26 -13.46 4.24
C ASN A 176 -1.19 -13.21 5.31
N GLN A 177 -0.74 -14.30 5.95
CA GLN A 177 0.41 -14.27 6.85
C GLN A 177 1.70 -14.37 6.03
N ALA A 178 2.66 -13.50 6.29
CA ALA A 178 4.03 -13.63 5.77
C ALA A 178 5.00 -13.35 6.92
N ASP A 179 5.81 -14.33 7.28
CA ASP A 179 6.81 -14.26 8.35
C ASP A 179 6.35 -13.45 9.58
N ASP A 180 6.90 -12.26 9.75
CA ASP A 180 6.66 -11.35 10.89
C ASP A 180 5.53 -10.34 10.66
N ARG A 181 4.88 -10.32 9.49
CA ARG A 181 3.88 -9.33 9.08
C ARG A 181 2.63 -9.94 8.45
N LEU A 182 1.61 -9.12 8.27
CA LEU A 182 0.48 -9.42 7.41
C LEU A 182 0.65 -8.75 6.04
N LEU A 183 0.16 -9.41 5.02
CA LEU A 183 0.00 -8.86 3.68
C LEU A 183 -1.50 -8.69 3.40
N GLY A 184 -1.95 -7.45 3.31
CA GLY A 184 -3.29 -7.08 2.87
C GLY A 184 -3.30 -6.78 1.38
N GLN A 185 -4.36 -7.17 0.68
CA GLN A 185 -4.55 -6.82 -0.71
C GLN A 185 -5.96 -6.30 -0.94
N PHE A 186 -6.06 -5.15 -1.63
CA PHE A 186 -7.33 -4.54 -2.01
C PHE A 186 -7.17 -3.67 -3.25
N ASP A 187 -8.08 -3.82 -4.21
CA ASP A 187 -8.12 -3.02 -5.43
C ASP A 187 -9.27 -2.01 -5.36
N PHE A 188 -9.00 -0.74 -5.62
CA PHE A 188 -10.01 0.31 -5.66
C PHE A 188 -10.52 0.50 -7.08
N VAL A 189 -11.82 0.37 -7.28
CA VAL A 189 -12.50 0.68 -8.55
C VAL A 189 -13.15 2.05 -8.45
N LEU A 190 -12.68 3.00 -9.27
CA LEU A 190 -13.22 4.35 -9.31
C LEU A 190 -14.23 4.52 -10.45
N ASP A 191 -15.33 5.21 -10.14
CA ASP A 191 -16.24 5.72 -11.16
C ASP A 191 -15.70 7.06 -11.67
N LEU A 192 -15.14 7.03 -12.87
CA LEU A 192 -14.47 8.19 -13.45
C LEU A 192 -15.32 8.93 -14.49
N GLY A 193 -16.56 8.44 -14.74
CA GLY A 193 -17.48 9.01 -15.72
C GLY A 193 -17.21 8.50 -17.12
#